data_1cb16deaec0b3b7826f06c13616536cf
#
_entry.id   1cb16deaec0b3b7826f06c13616536cf
#
_cell.length_a   1.000
_cell.length_b   1.000
_cell.length_c   1.000
_cell.angle_alpha   90.00
_cell.angle_beta   90.00
_cell.angle_gamma   90.00
#
_symmetry.space_group_name_H-M   'P 1'
#
loop_
_entity.id
_entity.type
_entity.pdbx_description
1 polymer ?
#
loop_
_entity_poly.entity_id
_entity_poly.type
_entity_poly.pdbx_seq_one_letter_code
_entity_poly.pdbx_strand_id
1 'polypeptide(L)' 'MIELSAVAIGNKLRLVGNITAEVVEIVNDEWAKVRLLDTPAGQGAGGAEELCHATDIIEVV' A
#
# COMPACT_ATOMS: atom_id res chain seq x y z
N MET A 1 6.14 11.64 -5.14
CA MET A 1 6.44 10.23 -4.86
C MET A 1 6.89 10.08 -3.42
N ILE A 2 6.33 9.09 -2.72
CA ILE A 2 6.73 8.79 -1.35
C ILE A 2 7.84 7.76 -1.38
N GLU A 3 8.89 8.01 -0.60
CA GLU A 3 9.97 7.04 -0.49
C GLU A 3 9.62 5.98 0.54
N LEU A 4 9.90 4.72 0.22
CA LEU A 4 9.60 3.62 1.13
C LEU A 4 10.39 3.71 2.44
N SER A 5 11.51 4.42 2.45
CA SER A 5 12.25 4.66 3.68
C SER A 5 11.46 5.45 4.71
N ALA A 6 10.43 6.18 4.27
CA ALA A 6 9.56 6.93 5.16
C ALA A 6 8.32 6.14 5.59
N VAL A 7 8.23 4.89 5.15
CA VAL A 7 7.07 4.03 5.42
C VAL A 7 7.51 2.89 6.33
N ALA A 8 6.65 2.52 7.25
CA ALA A 8 6.93 1.42 8.18
C ALA A 8 5.84 0.36 8.10
N ILE A 9 6.19 -0.86 8.50
CA ILE A 9 5.21 -1.94 8.62
C ILE A 9 4.10 -1.48 9.57
N GLY A 10 2.86 -1.71 9.15
CA GLY A 10 1.68 -1.28 9.90
C GLY A 10 1.12 0.06 9.46
N ASN A 11 1.86 0.83 8.67
CA ASN A 11 1.34 2.08 8.14
C ASN A 11 0.22 1.79 7.15
N LYS A 12 -0.77 2.69 7.12
CA LYS A 12 -1.81 2.65 6.12
C LYS A 12 -1.47 3.63 5.02
N LEU A 13 -1.69 3.20 3.80
CA LEU A 13 -1.33 3.97 2.61
C LEU A 13 -2.56 4.18 1.75
N ARG A 14 -2.60 5.34 1.10
CA ARG A 14 -3.52 5.54 0.00
C ARG A 14 -2.75 5.39 -1.30
N LEU A 15 -3.24 4.53 -2.18
CA LEU A 15 -2.61 4.19 -3.44
C LEU A 15 -3.39 4.79 -4.61
N VAL A 16 -2.75 4.83 -5.76
CA VAL A 16 -3.39 5.25 -7.00
C VAL A 16 -4.66 4.42 -7.23
N GLY A 17 -5.74 5.07 -7.64
CA GLY A 17 -7.01 4.40 -7.87
C GLY A 17 -7.91 4.30 -6.65
N ASN A 18 -7.69 5.16 -5.66
CA ASN A 18 -8.49 5.20 -4.43
C ASN A 18 -8.45 3.89 -3.65
N ILE A 19 -7.28 3.26 -3.65
CA ILE A 19 -7.07 2.02 -2.91
C ILE A 19 -6.41 2.36 -1.59
N THR A 20 -6.92 1.78 -0.50
CA THR A 20 -6.30 1.88 0.82
C THR A 20 -5.67 0.54 1.15
N ALA A 21 -4.46 0.57 1.67
CA ALA A 21 -3.73 -0.65 1.99
C ALA A 21 -2.90 -0.47 3.25
N GLU A 22 -2.50 -1.59 3.84
CA GLU A 22 -1.65 -1.60 5.01
C GLU A 22 -0.33 -2.28 4.66
N VAL A 23 0.78 -1.68 5.07
CA VAL A 23 2.09 -2.24 4.80
C VAL A 23 2.32 -3.46 5.69
N VAL A 24 2.61 -4.60 5.07
CA VAL A 24 2.90 -5.83 5.81
C VAL A 24 4.38 -6.21 5.74
N GLU A 25 5.08 -5.75 4.70
CA GLU A 25 6.52 -6.01 4.56
C GLU A 25 7.14 -4.99 3.63
N ILE A 26 8.35 -4.54 3.95
CA ILE A 26 9.15 -3.71 3.06
C ILE A 26 10.12 -4.64 2.35
N VAL A 27 9.98 -4.78 1.05
CA VAL A 27 10.80 -5.71 0.28
C VAL A 27 12.15 -5.08 -0.05
N ASN A 28 12.13 -3.85 -0.58
CA ASN A 28 13.34 -3.09 -0.88
C ASN A 28 12.98 -1.61 -1.01
N ASP A 29 13.88 -0.81 -1.59
CA ASP A 29 13.67 0.64 -1.69
C ASP A 29 12.52 1.03 -2.61
N GLU A 30 12.08 0.13 -3.47
CA GLU A 30 11.06 0.44 -4.48
C GLU A 30 9.77 -0.35 -4.28
N TRP A 31 9.80 -1.47 -3.57
CA TRP A 31 8.66 -2.37 -3.46
C TRP A 31 8.33 -2.66 -2.01
N ALA A 32 7.04 -2.70 -1.73
CA ALA A 32 6.51 -3.13 -0.44
C ALA A 32 5.37 -4.10 -0.67
N LYS A 33 5.22 -5.05 0.24
CA LYS A 33 4.05 -5.92 0.25
C LYS A 33 2.99 -5.25 1.11
N VAL A 34 1.78 -5.14 0.58
CA VAL A 34 0.68 -4.49 1.27
C VAL A 34 -0.52 -5.41 1.29
N ARG A 35 -1.37 -5.22 2.30
CA ARG A 35 -2.66 -5.87 2.37
C ARG A 35 -3.72 -4.86 1.96
N LEU A 36 -4.49 -5.18 0.92
CA LEU A 36 -5.53 -4.27 0.46
C LEU A 36 -6.68 -4.24 1.45
N LEU A 37 -7.06 -3.04 1.88
CA LEU A 37 -8.13 -2.85 2.85
C LEU A 37 -9.41 -2.41 2.19
N ASP A 38 -9.29 -1.55 1.16
CA ASP A 38 -10.45 -1.00 0.48
C ASP A 38 -10.10 -0.69 -0.96
N THR A 39 -11.05 -0.94 -1.85
CA THR A 39 -10.89 -0.64 -3.27
C THR A 39 -12.17 0.02 -3.78
N PRO A 40 -12.10 0.75 -4.90
CA PRO A 40 -13.30 1.39 -5.45
C PRO A 40 -14.42 0.42 -5.79
N ALA A 41 -14.06 -0.81 -6.09
CA ALA A 41 -15.06 -1.81 -6.43
C ALA A 41 -15.85 -2.29 -5.23
N GLY A 42 -15.42 -1.95 -4.03
CA GLY A 42 -16.09 -2.37 -2.81
C GLY A 42 -16.10 -3.87 -2.63
N GLN A 43 -15.28 -4.55 -3.36
CA GLN A 43 -15.31 -5.99 -3.37
C GLN A 43 -14.19 -6.52 -2.56
N GLY A 44 -14.31 -6.40 -1.31
CA GLY A 44 -13.52 -7.20 -0.44
C GLY A 44 -12.28 -7.81 -1.04
N ALA A 45 -11.45 -6.99 -1.60
CA ALA A 45 -10.10 -7.40 -1.74
C ALA A 45 -9.55 -7.64 -0.34
N GLY A 46 -10.45 -7.71 0.61
CA GLY A 46 -10.21 -7.73 2.02
C GLY A 46 -9.17 -8.72 2.42
N GLY A 47 -7.97 -8.23 2.68
CA GLY A 47 -6.90 -9.07 3.13
C GLY A 47 -6.01 -9.62 2.03
N ALA A 48 -6.27 -9.35 0.77
CA ALA A 48 -5.38 -9.78 -0.30
C ALA A 48 -4.04 -9.04 -0.19
N GLU A 49 -2.95 -9.77 -0.29
CA GLU A 49 -1.61 -9.18 -0.24
C GLU A 49 -1.07 -9.01 -1.64
N GLU A 50 -0.51 -7.86 -1.92
CA GLU A 50 0.05 -7.56 -3.23
C GLU A 50 1.32 -6.74 -3.07
N LEU A 51 2.16 -6.78 -4.11
CA LEU A 51 3.33 -5.91 -4.18
C LEU A 51 2.89 -4.54 -4.68
N CYS A 52 3.40 -3.51 -4.00
CA CYS A 52 3.11 -2.12 -4.33
C CYS A 52 4.43 -1.41 -4.62
N HIS A 53 4.50 -0.72 -5.74
CA HIS A 53 5.66 0.10 -6.07
C HIS A 53 5.55 1.46 -5.38
N ALA A 54 6.69 2.03 -5.00
CA ALA A 54 6.71 3.33 -4.33
C ALA A 54 5.98 4.42 -5.11
N THR A 55 6.04 4.35 -6.45
CA THR A 55 5.37 5.36 -7.29
C THR A 55 3.85 5.28 -7.24
N ASP A 56 3.30 4.19 -6.72
CA ASP A 56 1.85 4.04 -6.61
C ASP A 56 1.30 4.58 -5.30
N ILE A 57 2.17 4.98 -4.38
CA ILE A 57 1.77 5.51 -3.09
C ILE A 57 1.49 7.01 -3.22
N ILE A 58 0.26 7.41 -2.87
CA ILE A 58 -0.12 8.82 -2.90
C ILE A 58 0.23 9.49 -1.58
N GLU A 59 -0.11 8.82 -0.47
CA GLU A 59 0.19 9.36 0.85
C GLU A 59 0.13 8.28 1.91
N VAL A 60 0.73 8.56 3.04
CA VAL A 60 0.59 7.75 4.26
C VAL A 60 -0.53 8.36 5.07
N VAL A 61 -1.53 7.59 5.41
CA VAL A 61 -2.70 8.08 6.15
C VAL A 61 -2.66 7.68 7.61
#